data_c8da8f4a5cba2d0b3f1c3b0fe37ded2f
#
_entry.id   c8da8f4a5cba2d0b3f1c3b0fe37ded2f
#
_cell.length_a   1.000
_cell.length_b   1.000
_cell.length_c   1.000
_cell.angle_alpha   90.00
_cell.angle_beta   90.00
_cell.angle_gamma   90.00
#
_symmetry.space_group_name_H-M   'P 1'
#
loop_
_entity.id
_entity.type
_entity.pdbx_description
1 polymer ?
#
loop_
_entity_poly.entity_id
_entity_poly.type
_entity_poly.pdbx_seq_one_letter_code
_entity_poly.pdbx_strand_id
1 'polypeptide(L)'
;MRTRDFAGKPVGAVGLGCMGMSWAYGASERDDSASAALIHEAIDLGVTFLDTAQVYGDGDNETLVGGALGARRDEVVLATKTGLVVDDRETLAMSRNGTPEHVKRSAEESLRRLRTDVIDLYYLHRVDPAVPLAETWGAMAELVAEGKVRHLGLSEVTVDQAAEAHGVHPVAAVQSELSLWTRDAMGAPGGIAGAGSDSTSAPVGGPGDVVGWCRDNGAAFVPFSPLGRGFLTGAVTAADFDSSDFRGSNPRFQEEALKANLKIVDVVKAVAARHGATPAQVALAWTLAQGDHVLPIPGTKKSKYLNENAGAAAVDLTLADLTELDDVPAAVGSRY
;
A
#
# COMPACT_ATOMS: atom_id res chain seq x y z
N MET A 1 16.38 -5.00 11.65
CA MET A 1 15.69 -3.79 11.13
C MET A 1 15.07 -3.03 12.28
N ARG A 2 14.91 -1.67 12.20
CA ARG A 2 14.12 -0.90 13.16
C ARG A 2 12.68 -1.40 13.17
N THR A 3 12.01 -1.33 14.32
CA THR A 3 10.62 -1.75 14.45
C THR A 3 9.71 -0.55 14.72
N ARG A 4 8.42 -0.71 14.43
CA ARG A 4 7.33 0.18 14.77
C ARG A 4 6.22 -0.59 15.46
N ASP A 5 5.39 0.09 16.21
CA ASP A 5 4.22 -0.53 16.80
C ASP A 5 3.06 -0.55 15.80
N PHE A 6 2.41 -1.70 15.67
CA PHE A 6 1.13 -1.85 15.01
C PHE A 6 0.13 -2.48 16.00
N ALA A 7 -0.77 -1.68 16.51
CA ALA A 7 -1.82 -2.11 17.44
C ALA A 7 -1.29 -2.96 18.62
N GLY A 8 -0.16 -2.56 19.22
CA GLY A 8 0.50 -3.25 20.32
C GLY A 8 1.44 -4.39 19.92
N LYS A 9 1.61 -4.67 18.63
CA LYS A 9 2.55 -5.69 18.13
C LYS A 9 3.73 -5.00 17.42
N PRO A 10 4.99 -5.28 17.79
CA PRO A 10 6.14 -4.76 17.07
C PRO A 10 6.26 -5.42 15.69
N VAL A 11 6.38 -4.59 14.65
CA VAL A 11 6.59 -5.02 13.27
C VAL A 11 7.81 -4.31 12.69
N GLY A 12 8.37 -4.82 11.61
CA GLY A 12 9.41 -4.10 10.87
C GLY A 12 8.94 -2.74 10.39
N ALA A 13 9.79 -1.72 10.45
CA ALA A 13 9.44 -0.36 10.02
C ALA A 13 9.06 -0.27 8.53
N VAL A 14 9.48 -1.24 7.74
CA VAL A 14 9.08 -1.44 6.33
C VAL A 14 8.38 -2.77 6.22
N GLY A 15 7.19 -2.80 5.63
CA GLY A 15 6.44 -4.00 5.31
C GLY A 15 6.66 -4.46 3.87
N LEU A 16 5.93 -5.48 3.43
CA LEU A 16 5.99 -6.04 2.08
C LEU A 16 4.60 -6.06 1.45
N GLY A 17 4.42 -5.31 0.34
CA GLY A 17 3.27 -5.42 -0.54
C GLY A 17 3.41 -6.63 -1.45
N CYS A 18 2.49 -7.60 -1.36
CA CYS A 18 2.57 -8.85 -2.10
C CYS A 18 1.89 -8.80 -3.48
N MET A 19 1.18 -7.72 -3.83
CA MET A 19 0.40 -7.60 -5.07
C MET A 19 1.17 -8.03 -6.32
N GLY A 20 2.39 -7.54 -6.50
CA GLY A 20 3.21 -7.80 -7.68
C GLY A 20 3.63 -9.26 -7.89
N MET A 21 3.45 -10.13 -6.89
CA MET A 21 3.80 -11.55 -6.99
C MET A 21 2.84 -12.34 -7.89
N SER A 22 1.59 -11.88 -8.04
CA SER A 22 0.56 -12.57 -8.84
C SER A 22 -0.32 -11.66 -9.69
N TRP A 23 -0.13 -10.31 -9.61
CA TRP A 23 -1.03 -9.34 -10.25
C TRP A 23 -0.27 -8.10 -10.74
N ALA A 24 -0.77 -7.46 -11.80
CA ALA A 24 -0.44 -6.11 -12.29
C ALA A 24 0.97 -5.87 -12.87
N TYR A 25 1.98 -6.64 -12.52
CA TYR A 25 3.36 -6.43 -12.97
C TYR A 25 3.93 -7.67 -13.64
N GLY A 26 3.82 -7.75 -14.98
CA GLY A 26 4.44 -8.80 -15.77
C GLY A 26 3.89 -10.19 -15.42
N ALA A 27 2.69 -10.53 -15.88
CA ALA A 27 2.07 -11.84 -15.63
C ALA A 27 2.96 -13.01 -16.13
N SER A 28 3.74 -12.79 -17.19
CA SER A 28 4.71 -13.75 -17.72
C SER A 28 5.90 -14.02 -16.79
N GLU A 29 6.16 -13.16 -15.80
CA GLU A 29 7.26 -13.30 -14.82
C GLU A 29 6.79 -13.89 -13.49
N ARG A 30 5.56 -14.42 -13.41
CA ARG A 30 5.05 -15.03 -12.18
C ARG A 30 5.84 -16.30 -11.86
N ASP A 31 6.43 -16.33 -10.67
CA ASP A 31 7.10 -17.49 -10.09
C ASP A 31 6.70 -17.61 -8.62
N ASP A 32 5.77 -18.51 -8.34
CA ASP A 32 5.21 -18.72 -7.01
C ASP A 32 6.25 -19.28 -6.04
N SER A 33 7.21 -20.11 -6.53
CA SER A 33 8.27 -20.67 -5.69
C SER A 33 9.27 -19.59 -5.27
N ALA A 34 9.68 -18.73 -6.21
CA ALA A 34 10.55 -17.59 -5.89
C ALA A 34 9.82 -16.58 -4.97
N SER A 35 8.53 -16.36 -5.17
CA SER A 35 7.71 -15.49 -4.32
C SER A 35 7.59 -16.03 -2.90
N ALA A 36 7.38 -17.34 -2.73
CA ALA A 36 7.35 -17.98 -1.41
C ALA A 36 8.70 -17.87 -0.70
N ALA A 37 9.80 -18.10 -1.40
CA ALA A 37 11.16 -17.94 -0.86
C ALA A 37 11.42 -16.48 -0.42
N LEU A 38 10.93 -15.50 -1.20
CA LEU A 38 11.04 -14.07 -0.89
C LEU A 38 10.26 -13.71 0.38
N ILE A 39 9.07 -14.27 0.59
CA ILE A 39 8.29 -14.07 1.82
C ILE A 39 9.06 -14.61 3.03
N HIS A 40 9.69 -15.76 2.94
CA HIS A 40 10.52 -16.30 4.01
C HIS A 40 11.72 -15.38 4.29
N GLU A 41 12.42 -14.94 3.24
CA GLU A 41 13.52 -13.98 3.38
C GLU A 41 13.07 -12.67 4.03
N ALA A 42 11.88 -12.18 3.67
CA ALA A 42 11.30 -10.97 4.27
C ALA A 42 11.16 -11.12 5.79
N ILE A 43 10.60 -12.24 6.25
CA ILE A 43 10.45 -12.52 7.68
C ILE A 43 11.81 -12.59 8.36
N ASP A 44 12.81 -13.27 7.75
CA ASP A 44 14.17 -13.39 8.29
C ASP A 44 14.87 -12.02 8.42
N LEU A 45 14.57 -11.07 7.53
CA LEU A 45 15.05 -9.68 7.60
C LEU A 45 14.28 -8.81 8.62
N GLY A 46 13.21 -9.35 9.21
CA GLY A 46 12.32 -8.62 10.12
C GLY A 46 11.26 -7.77 9.40
N VAL A 47 11.01 -8.00 8.10
CA VAL A 47 9.89 -7.45 7.35
C VAL A 47 8.66 -8.30 7.67
N THR A 48 7.97 -7.96 8.75
CA THR A 48 6.92 -8.80 9.36
C THR A 48 5.51 -8.24 9.21
N PHE A 49 5.32 -7.18 8.43
CA PHE A 49 4.00 -6.69 8.02
C PHE A 49 3.81 -7.05 6.54
N LEU A 50 2.91 -7.99 6.25
CA LEU A 50 2.62 -8.48 4.90
C LEU A 50 1.24 -8.02 4.45
N ASP A 51 1.15 -7.44 3.24
CA ASP A 51 -0.08 -6.90 2.68
C ASP A 51 -0.47 -7.62 1.39
N THR A 52 -1.67 -8.19 1.37
CA THR A 52 -2.31 -8.80 0.21
C THR A 52 -3.73 -8.28 0.04
N ALA A 53 -4.52 -8.85 -0.87
CA ALA A 53 -5.94 -8.58 -1.04
C ALA A 53 -6.63 -9.71 -1.80
N GLN A 54 -7.94 -9.91 -1.54
CA GLN A 54 -8.79 -10.85 -2.25
C GLN A 54 -8.73 -10.61 -3.76
N VAL A 55 -8.79 -9.35 -4.19
CA VAL A 55 -8.83 -8.95 -5.60
C VAL A 55 -7.53 -9.26 -6.36
N TYR A 56 -6.40 -9.44 -5.67
CA TYR A 56 -5.12 -9.69 -6.33
C TYR A 56 -5.06 -11.09 -6.95
N GLY A 57 -5.18 -11.14 -8.28
CA GLY A 57 -5.31 -12.38 -9.02
C GLY A 57 -6.56 -13.18 -8.63
N ASP A 58 -7.63 -12.49 -8.13
CA ASP A 58 -8.89 -13.08 -7.70
C ASP A 58 -8.68 -14.24 -6.70
N GLY A 59 -7.90 -13.95 -5.65
CA GLY A 59 -7.57 -14.87 -4.58
C GLY A 59 -6.28 -15.68 -4.76
N ASP A 60 -5.65 -15.64 -5.93
CA ASP A 60 -4.39 -16.36 -6.17
C ASP A 60 -3.27 -15.84 -5.25
N ASN A 61 -3.23 -14.52 -5.01
CA ASN A 61 -2.23 -13.91 -4.15
C ASN A 61 -2.38 -14.35 -2.69
N GLU A 62 -3.60 -14.38 -2.17
CA GLU A 62 -3.88 -14.89 -0.82
C GLU A 62 -3.48 -16.37 -0.69
N THR A 63 -3.77 -17.17 -1.72
CA THR A 63 -3.40 -18.59 -1.76
C THR A 63 -1.88 -18.78 -1.73
N LEU A 64 -1.13 -17.97 -2.50
CA LEU A 64 0.32 -17.95 -2.50
C LEU A 64 0.87 -17.54 -1.12
N VAL A 65 0.41 -16.42 -0.57
CA VAL A 65 0.88 -15.90 0.72
C VAL A 65 0.57 -16.87 1.85
N GLY A 66 -0.65 -17.41 1.91
CA GLY A 66 -1.05 -18.39 2.92
C GLY A 66 -0.25 -19.69 2.82
N GLY A 67 0.03 -20.15 1.60
CA GLY A 67 0.87 -21.32 1.35
C GLY A 67 2.32 -21.11 1.80
N ALA A 68 2.88 -19.93 1.52
CA ALA A 68 4.24 -19.58 1.91
C ALA A 68 4.41 -19.43 3.42
N LEU A 69 3.43 -18.82 4.10
CA LEU A 69 3.52 -18.59 5.54
C LEU A 69 3.57 -19.90 6.34
N GLY A 70 2.66 -20.84 6.08
CA GLY A 70 2.66 -22.12 6.77
C GLY A 70 2.84 -21.98 8.29
N ALA A 71 3.86 -22.64 8.84
CA ALA A 71 4.20 -22.60 10.28
C ALA A 71 4.73 -21.24 10.77
N ARG A 72 5.07 -20.33 9.86
CA ARG A 72 5.57 -18.99 10.21
C ARG A 72 4.48 -17.91 10.33
N ARG A 73 3.18 -18.32 10.25
CA ARG A 73 2.01 -17.42 10.29
C ARG A 73 2.04 -16.45 11.48
N ASP A 74 2.45 -16.91 12.65
CA ASP A 74 2.45 -16.12 13.88
C ASP A 74 3.59 -15.11 13.97
N GLU A 75 4.60 -15.22 13.10
CA GLU A 75 5.72 -14.28 13.06
C GLU A 75 5.35 -12.95 12.38
N VAL A 76 4.21 -12.86 11.71
CA VAL A 76 3.82 -11.70 10.92
C VAL A 76 2.51 -11.05 11.39
N VAL A 77 2.31 -9.79 10.98
CA VAL A 77 1.00 -9.16 10.84
C VAL A 77 0.57 -9.35 9.40
N LEU A 78 -0.52 -10.09 9.20
CA LEU A 78 -1.06 -10.40 7.89
C LEU A 78 -2.28 -9.52 7.61
N ALA A 79 -2.16 -8.67 6.59
CA ALA A 79 -3.24 -7.81 6.13
C ALA A 79 -3.81 -8.31 4.80
N THR A 80 -5.14 -8.32 4.70
CA THR A 80 -5.86 -8.52 3.44
C THR A 80 -7.06 -7.59 3.33
N LYS A 81 -7.78 -7.61 2.21
CA LYS A 81 -8.78 -6.59 1.88
C LYS A 81 -10.02 -7.21 1.23
N THR A 82 -11.18 -6.54 1.43
CA THR A 82 -12.46 -6.84 0.81
C THR A 82 -13.08 -5.59 0.16
N GLY A 83 -14.21 -5.72 -0.50
CA GLY A 83 -15.00 -4.60 -1.03
C GLY A 83 -14.71 -4.25 -2.49
N LEU A 84 -13.70 -4.87 -3.10
CA LEU A 84 -13.54 -4.92 -4.55
C LEU A 84 -13.79 -6.35 -5.04
N VAL A 85 -14.39 -6.45 -6.22
CA VAL A 85 -14.72 -7.72 -6.90
C VAL A 85 -14.12 -7.69 -8.28
N VAL A 86 -13.49 -8.78 -8.70
CA VAL A 86 -13.03 -8.96 -10.09
C VAL A 86 -14.23 -9.41 -10.92
N ASP A 87 -14.68 -8.56 -11.82
CA ASP A 87 -15.78 -8.87 -12.74
C ASP A 87 -15.27 -9.64 -13.96
N ASP A 88 -14.06 -9.34 -14.39
CA ASP A 88 -13.40 -9.98 -15.53
C ASP A 88 -11.88 -10.05 -15.31
N ARG A 89 -11.34 -11.26 -15.30
CA ARG A 89 -9.90 -11.51 -15.09
C ARG A 89 -9.02 -11.09 -16.29
N GLU A 90 -9.57 -11.09 -17.50
CA GLU A 90 -8.81 -10.78 -18.72
C GLU A 90 -8.66 -9.26 -18.87
N THR A 91 -9.75 -8.53 -18.65
CA THR A 91 -9.77 -7.07 -18.76
C THR A 91 -9.38 -6.36 -17.47
N LEU A 92 -9.25 -7.09 -16.35
CA LEU A 92 -9.04 -6.58 -15.01
C LEU A 92 -10.16 -5.61 -14.56
N ALA A 93 -11.36 -5.75 -15.13
CA ALA A 93 -12.52 -4.98 -14.73
C ALA A 93 -12.91 -5.34 -13.29
N MET A 94 -13.19 -4.33 -12.50
CA MET A 94 -13.52 -4.47 -11.09
C MET A 94 -14.73 -3.60 -10.75
N SER A 95 -15.57 -4.11 -9.86
CA SER A 95 -16.65 -3.37 -9.22
C SER A 95 -16.47 -3.29 -7.72
N ARG A 96 -17.30 -2.48 -7.06
CA ARG A 96 -17.35 -2.37 -5.61
C ARG A 96 -18.52 -3.16 -5.06
N ASN A 97 -18.32 -3.82 -3.94
CA ASN A 97 -19.39 -4.48 -3.21
C ASN A 97 -19.11 -4.37 -1.70
N GLY A 98 -19.75 -3.36 -1.07
CA GLY A 98 -19.67 -3.10 0.37
C GLY A 98 -20.79 -3.76 1.18
N THR A 99 -21.63 -4.63 0.57
CA THR A 99 -22.75 -5.23 1.31
C THR A 99 -22.26 -6.11 2.45
N PRO A 100 -22.96 -6.11 3.60
CA PRO A 100 -22.65 -6.96 4.76
C PRO A 100 -22.44 -8.43 4.41
N GLU A 101 -23.30 -8.99 3.56
CA GLU A 101 -23.24 -10.39 3.11
C GLU A 101 -21.95 -10.67 2.32
N HIS A 102 -21.56 -9.75 1.42
CA HIS A 102 -20.33 -9.88 0.65
C HIS A 102 -19.11 -9.82 1.54
N VAL A 103 -19.03 -8.82 2.43
CA VAL A 103 -17.89 -8.63 3.33
C VAL A 103 -17.65 -9.86 4.21
N LYS A 104 -18.70 -10.42 4.80
CA LYS A 104 -18.60 -11.62 5.65
C LYS A 104 -18.18 -12.85 4.84
N ARG A 105 -18.79 -13.09 3.68
CA ARG A 105 -18.42 -14.18 2.78
C ARG A 105 -16.96 -14.06 2.32
N SER A 106 -16.55 -12.86 1.92
CA SER A 106 -15.19 -12.56 1.50
C SER A 106 -14.15 -12.85 2.59
N ALA A 107 -14.45 -12.53 3.85
CA ALA A 107 -13.59 -12.85 4.98
C ALA A 107 -13.39 -14.37 5.15
N GLU A 108 -14.46 -15.15 5.09
CA GLU A 108 -14.39 -16.62 5.16
C GLU A 108 -13.55 -17.22 4.02
N GLU A 109 -13.70 -16.66 2.82
CA GLU A 109 -12.91 -17.06 1.66
C GLU A 109 -11.45 -16.71 1.82
N SER A 110 -11.13 -15.51 2.32
CA SER A 110 -9.78 -15.06 2.61
C SER A 110 -9.11 -15.94 3.67
N LEU A 111 -9.80 -16.25 4.77
CA LEU A 111 -9.29 -17.15 5.81
C LEU A 111 -8.91 -18.53 5.23
N ARG A 112 -9.76 -19.10 4.37
CA ARG A 112 -9.47 -20.38 3.71
C ARG A 112 -8.26 -20.32 2.80
N ARG A 113 -8.14 -19.27 1.94
CA ARG A 113 -7.02 -19.11 1.02
C ARG A 113 -5.71 -18.83 1.77
N LEU A 114 -5.77 -18.00 2.80
CA LEU A 114 -4.62 -17.67 3.66
C LEU A 114 -4.25 -18.80 4.63
N ARG A 115 -5.08 -19.88 4.73
CA ARG A 115 -4.86 -21.03 5.61
C ARG A 115 -4.64 -20.62 7.06
N THR A 116 -5.46 -19.71 7.56
CA THR A 116 -5.40 -19.18 8.93
C THR A 116 -6.80 -19.02 9.49
N ASP A 117 -6.94 -19.11 10.80
CA ASP A 117 -8.20 -18.90 11.49
C ASP A 117 -8.46 -17.42 11.81
N VAL A 118 -7.42 -16.57 11.72
CA VAL A 118 -7.50 -15.15 12.08
C VAL A 118 -6.70 -14.29 11.09
N ILE A 119 -7.34 -13.23 10.59
CA ILE A 119 -6.71 -12.14 9.85
C ILE A 119 -6.29 -11.06 10.85
N ASP A 120 -5.02 -10.60 10.83
CA ASP A 120 -4.56 -9.57 11.77
C ASP A 120 -5.14 -8.20 11.42
N LEU A 121 -5.21 -7.85 10.13
CA LEU A 121 -5.77 -6.58 9.65
C LEU A 121 -6.62 -6.80 8.40
N TYR A 122 -7.88 -6.41 8.48
CA TYR A 122 -8.83 -6.54 7.39
C TYR A 122 -9.27 -5.17 6.89
N TYR A 123 -8.93 -4.85 5.65
CA TYR A 123 -9.26 -3.55 5.06
C TYR A 123 -10.57 -3.58 4.26
N LEU A 124 -11.33 -2.49 4.34
CA LEU A 124 -12.24 -2.11 3.26
C LEU A 124 -11.40 -1.46 2.15
N HIS A 125 -11.23 -2.17 1.03
CA HIS A 125 -10.32 -1.79 -0.06
C HIS A 125 -10.77 -0.50 -0.75
N ARG A 126 -12.09 -0.33 -0.96
CA ARG A 126 -12.75 0.91 -1.43
C ARG A 126 -14.13 1.00 -0.83
N VAL A 127 -14.52 2.20 -0.47
CA VAL A 127 -15.90 2.47 -0.03
C VAL A 127 -16.85 2.30 -1.22
N ASP A 128 -17.91 1.51 -1.04
CA ASP A 128 -18.97 1.35 -2.02
C ASP A 128 -20.00 2.47 -1.83
N PRO A 129 -20.19 3.37 -2.80
CA PRO A 129 -21.14 4.46 -2.68
C PRO A 129 -22.60 4.01 -2.67
N ALA A 130 -22.87 2.74 -3.04
CA ALA A 130 -24.22 2.18 -3.03
C ALA A 130 -24.64 1.64 -1.65
N VAL A 131 -23.69 1.52 -0.71
CA VAL A 131 -23.92 0.99 0.64
C VAL A 131 -23.43 2.01 1.67
N PRO A 132 -24.24 2.37 2.67
CA PRO A 132 -23.79 3.24 3.76
C PRO A 132 -22.52 2.68 4.41
N LEU A 133 -21.49 3.51 4.56
CA LEU A 133 -20.21 3.07 5.14
C LEU A 133 -20.40 2.44 6.52
N ALA A 134 -21.29 3.00 7.35
CA ALA A 134 -21.59 2.46 8.67
C ALA A 134 -22.14 1.02 8.64
N GLU A 135 -22.91 0.63 7.61
CA GLU A 135 -23.41 -0.75 7.45
C GLU A 135 -22.26 -1.72 7.08
N THR A 136 -21.45 -1.34 6.07
CA THR A 136 -20.26 -2.12 5.70
C THR A 136 -19.31 -2.29 6.89
N TRP A 137 -19.03 -1.17 7.57
CA TRP A 137 -18.09 -1.16 8.70
C TRP A 137 -18.62 -1.92 9.92
N GLY A 138 -19.94 -1.86 10.17
CA GLY A 138 -20.63 -2.64 11.20
C GLY A 138 -20.47 -4.15 10.95
N ALA A 139 -20.64 -4.61 9.71
CA ALA A 139 -20.43 -6.01 9.35
C ALA A 139 -18.98 -6.46 9.52
N MET A 140 -18.01 -5.57 9.24
CA MET A 140 -16.58 -5.85 9.53
C MET A 140 -16.32 -5.93 11.04
N ALA A 141 -16.96 -5.07 11.85
CA ALA A 141 -16.86 -5.11 13.31
C ALA A 141 -17.43 -6.40 13.88
N GLU A 142 -18.47 -6.98 13.30
CA GLU A 142 -18.97 -8.30 13.71
C GLU A 142 -17.91 -9.40 13.52
N LEU A 143 -17.10 -9.35 12.43
CA LEU A 143 -16.00 -10.30 12.23
C LEU A 143 -14.92 -10.18 13.32
N VAL A 144 -14.71 -8.98 13.87
CA VAL A 144 -13.84 -8.79 15.04
C VAL A 144 -14.44 -9.41 16.29
N ALA A 145 -15.73 -9.20 16.53
CA ALA A 145 -16.45 -9.81 17.66
C ALA A 145 -16.47 -11.35 17.58
N GLU A 146 -16.50 -11.90 16.36
CA GLU A 146 -16.41 -13.35 16.11
C GLU A 146 -14.97 -13.89 16.25
N GLY A 147 -13.97 -13.04 16.41
CA GLY A 147 -12.56 -13.44 16.54
C GLY A 147 -11.88 -13.84 15.22
N LYS A 148 -12.53 -13.63 14.08
CA LYS A 148 -11.99 -13.92 12.73
C LYS A 148 -11.02 -12.87 12.23
N VAL A 149 -11.16 -11.65 12.73
CA VAL A 149 -10.35 -10.48 12.39
C VAL A 149 -9.89 -9.83 13.70
N ARG A 150 -8.64 -9.38 13.78
CA ARG A 150 -8.13 -8.67 14.96
C ARG A 150 -8.38 -7.17 14.88
N HIS A 151 -8.07 -6.57 13.72
CA HIS A 151 -8.10 -5.13 13.51
C HIS A 151 -8.72 -4.80 12.15
N LEU A 152 -9.38 -3.64 12.09
CA LEU A 152 -10.01 -3.13 10.87
C LEU A 152 -9.22 -1.95 10.30
N GLY A 153 -9.19 -1.86 8.97
CA GLY A 153 -8.56 -0.76 8.24
C GLY A 153 -9.40 -0.28 7.08
N LEU A 154 -9.09 0.93 6.63
CA LEU A 154 -9.69 1.56 5.46
C LEU A 154 -8.63 1.79 4.38
N SER A 155 -9.05 1.88 3.11
CA SER A 155 -8.12 2.21 2.03
C SER A 155 -8.70 3.28 1.12
N GLU A 156 -7.87 4.30 0.79
CA GLU A 156 -8.21 5.42 -0.10
C GLU A 156 -9.51 6.14 0.34
N VAL A 157 -9.54 6.59 1.58
CA VAL A 157 -10.67 7.31 2.19
C VAL A 157 -10.33 8.76 2.50
N THR A 158 -11.35 9.59 2.68
CA THR A 158 -11.22 10.93 3.25
C THR A 158 -11.14 10.89 4.77
N VAL A 159 -10.70 12.00 5.39
CA VAL A 159 -10.74 12.20 6.84
C VAL A 159 -12.16 12.00 7.39
N ASP A 160 -13.18 12.53 6.69
CA ASP A 160 -14.57 12.40 7.12
C ASP A 160 -15.03 10.93 7.11
N GLN A 161 -14.69 10.17 6.07
CA GLN A 161 -15.00 8.74 6.01
C GLN A 161 -14.25 7.93 7.09
N ALA A 162 -12.99 8.29 7.35
CA ALA A 162 -12.22 7.66 8.43
C ALA A 162 -12.85 7.94 9.80
N ALA A 163 -13.29 9.19 10.04
CA ALA A 163 -13.96 9.59 11.28
C ALA A 163 -15.34 8.92 11.43
N GLU A 164 -16.15 8.83 10.35
CA GLU A 164 -17.43 8.13 10.35
C GLU A 164 -17.25 6.66 10.76
N ALA A 165 -16.33 5.95 10.10
CA ALA A 165 -16.06 4.54 10.41
C ALA A 165 -15.52 4.37 11.83
N HIS A 166 -14.60 5.24 12.27
CA HIS A 166 -14.02 5.21 13.62
C HIS A 166 -15.07 5.39 14.71
N GLY A 167 -16.13 6.15 14.43
CA GLY A 167 -17.27 6.32 15.34
C GLY A 167 -18.11 5.05 15.53
N VAL A 168 -18.06 4.10 14.60
CA VAL A 168 -18.76 2.80 14.67
C VAL A 168 -17.87 1.73 15.33
N HIS A 169 -16.62 1.62 14.85
CA HIS A 169 -15.61 0.70 15.40
C HIS A 169 -14.22 1.29 15.14
N PRO A 170 -13.26 1.15 16.07
CA PRO A 170 -11.92 1.71 15.90
C PRO A 170 -11.26 1.34 14.56
N VAL A 171 -10.77 2.35 13.85
CA VAL A 171 -9.92 2.18 12.66
C VAL A 171 -8.49 2.03 13.14
N ALA A 172 -7.89 0.86 12.92
CA ALA A 172 -6.51 0.56 13.31
C ALA A 172 -5.48 0.98 12.26
N ALA A 173 -5.90 1.09 10.99
CA ALA A 173 -5.02 1.53 9.92
C ALA A 173 -5.80 2.21 8.77
N VAL A 174 -5.15 3.19 8.12
CA VAL A 174 -5.58 3.68 6.80
C VAL A 174 -4.46 3.45 5.80
N GLN A 175 -4.80 2.83 4.67
CA GLN A 175 -3.87 2.59 3.57
C GLN A 175 -4.18 3.53 2.40
N SER A 176 -3.23 4.40 2.05
CA SER A 176 -3.35 5.30 0.88
C SER A 176 -2.01 5.47 0.18
N GLU A 177 -2.04 5.95 -1.08
CA GLU A 177 -0.80 6.23 -1.79
C GLU A 177 -0.07 7.40 -1.13
N LEU A 178 1.19 7.20 -0.76
CA LEU A 178 2.08 8.27 -0.31
C LEU A 178 3.50 8.01 -0.80
N SER A 179 4.07 9.01 -1.44
CA SER A 179 5.46 9.04 -1.89
C SER A 179 5.90 10.48 -2.11
N LEU A 180 7.18 10.69 -2.43
CA LEU A 180 7.70 12.04 -2.77
C LEU A 180 6.94 12.71 -3.93
N TRP A 181 6.31 11.96 -4.81
CA TRP A 181 5.53 12.51 -5.92
C TRP A 181 4.00 12.37 -5.78
N THR A 182 3.50 11.79 -4.68
CA THR A 182 2.07 11.71 -4.37
C THR A 182 1.87 12.01 -2.88
N ARG A 183 1.37 13.21 -2.57
CA ARG A 183 1.25 13.72 -1.19
C ARG A 183 -0.19 14.07 -0.80
N ASP A 184 -1.17 13.60 -1.56
CA ASP A 184 -2.58 13.92 -1.36
C ASP A 184 -3.07 13.56 0.05
N ALA A 185 -2.60 12.44 0.58
CA ALA A 185 -2.94 11.97 1.92
C ALA A 185 -2.40 12.86 3.08
N MET A 186 -1.49 13.80 2.78
CA MET A 186 -0.98 14.78 3.73
C MET A 186 -1.75 16.11 3.71
N GLY A 187 -2.86 16.19 2.99
CA GLY A 187 -3.62 17.42 2.85
C GLY A 187 -2.88 18.52 2.07
N ALA A 188 -1.83 18.21 1.33
CA ALA A 188 -1.05 19.18 0.59
C ALA A 188 -1.90 19.88 -0.48
N PRO A 189 -1.85 21.22 -0.60
CA PRO A 189 -2.50 21.94 -1.67
C PRO A 189 -1.81 21.57 -3.00
N GLY A 190 -2.56 20.98 -3.92
CA GLY A 190 -2.08 20.59 -5.26
C GLY A 190 -2.35 19.15 -5.65
N GLY A 191 -2.93 18.34 -4.79
CA GLY A 191 -3.56 17.09 -5.22
C GLY A 191 -4.66 17.46 -6.21
N ILE A 192 -4.36 17.38 -7.52
CA ILE A 192 -5.40 17.49 -8.54
C ILE A 192 -6.34 16.33 -8.24
N ALA A 193 -7.55 16.66 -7.79
CA ALA A 193 -8.62 15.69 -7.74
C ALA A 193 -8.64 15.03 -9.12
N GLY A 194 -8.10 13.81 -9.18
CA GLY A 194 -7.99 13.09 -10.43
C GLY A 194 -9.40 12.83 -10.91
N ALA A 195 -9.82 13.58 -11.91
CA ALA A 195 -10.96 13.25 -12.73
C ALA A 195 -10.60 12.01 -13.56
N GLY A 196 -10.35 10.90 -12.87
CA GLY A 196 -10.30 9.59 -13.50
C GLY A 196 -11.72 9.15 -13.76
N SER A 197 -12.05 8.88 -14.99
CA SER A 197 -13.31 8.28 -15.43
C SER A 197 -13.48 6.83 -14.96
N ASP A 198 -12.62 6.38 -14.07
CA ASP A 198 -12.62 5.03 -13.53
C ASP A 198 -13.42 4.98 -12.23
N SER A 199 -14.42 4.12 -12.20
CA SER A 199 -15.35 3.93 -11.08
C SER A 199 -14.67 3.48 -9.76
N THR A 200 -13.38 3.21 -9.80
CA THR A 200 -12.56 2.79 -8.65
C THR A 200 -11.65 3.89 -8.08
N SER A 201 -11.68 5.11 -8.65
CA SER A 201 -10.77 6.21 -8.29
C SER A 201 -11.14 6.94 -6.98
N ALA A 202 -10.19 7.76 -6.50
CA ALA A 202 -10.20 8.48 -5.23
C ALA A 202 -11.47 9.31 -4.94
N PRO A 203 -11.76 9.62 -3.67
CA PRO A 203 -12.94 10.38 -3.26
C PRO A 203 -12.97 11.79 -3.87
N VAL A 204 -14.19 12.26 -4.16
CA VAL A 204 -14.42 13.62 -4.67
C VAL A 204 -14.12 14.61 -3.54
N GLY A 205 -13.26 15.60 -3.80
CA GLY A 205 -12.94 16.66 -2.85
C GLY A 205 -11.56 16.57 -2.20
N GLY A 206 -10.78 15.52 -2.51
CA GLY A 206 -9.48 15.26 -1.90
C GLY A 206 -9.58 14.61 -0.52
N PRO A 207 -8.52 13.88 -0.08
CA PRO A 207 -8.58 13.07 1.14
C PRO A 207 -8.45 13.89 2.44
N GLY A 208 -7.95 15.13 2.40
CA GLY A 208 -7.53 15.86 3.60
C GLY A 208 -6.21 15.31 4.18
N ASP A 209 -5.84 15.75 5.37
CA ASP A 209 -4.66 15.21 6.08
C ASP A 209 -4.98 13.88 6.78
N VAL A 210 -5.02 12.82 6.00
CA VAL A 210 -5.27 11.47 6.51
C VAL A 210 -4.08 10.94 7.33
N VAL A 211 -2.86 11.35 6.98
CA VAL A 211 -1.65 10.99 7.76
C VAL A 211 -1.75 11.56 9.17
N GLY A 212 -2.07 12.86 9.28
CA GLY A 212 -2.28 13.52 10.57
C GLY A 212 -3.45 12.92 11.35
N TRP A 213 -4.56 12.64 10.66
CA TRP A 213 -5.72 11.99 11.29
C TRP A 213 -5.34 10.64 11.92
N CYS A 214 -4.56 9.82 11.21
CA CYS A 214 -4.09 8.54 11.75
C CYS A 214 -3.27 8.72 13.03
N ARG A 215 -2.31 9.65 13.04
CA ARG A 215 -1.52 9.99 14.22
C ARG A 215 -2.40 10.37 15.41
N ASP A 216 -3.37 11.26 15.18
CA ASP A 216 -4.18 11.86 16.23
C ASP A 216 -5.21 10.87 16.80
N ASN A 217 -5.53 9.79 16.06
CA ASN A 217 -6.46 8.73 16.46
C ASN A 217 -5.79 7.39 16.79
N GLY A 218 -4.46 7.34 16.89
CA GLY A 218 -3.73 6.12 17.22
C GLY A 218 -3.80 5.01 16.17
N ALA A 219 -4.11 5.37 14.92
CA ALA A 219 -4.14 4.47 13.79
C ALA A 219 -2.79 4.45 13.04
N ALA A 220 -2.42 3.34 12.43
CA ALA A 220 -1.30 3.29 11.52
C ALA A 220 -1.69 3.92 10.17
N PHE A 221 -0.77 4.64 9.54
CA PHE A 221 -0.87 5.00 8.14
C PHE A 221 0.02 4.07 7.31
N VAL A 222 -0.55 3.40 6.31
CA VAL A 222 0.15 2.37 5.52
C VAL A 222 0.30 2.82 4.07
N PRO A 223 1.42 3.49 3.72
CA PRO A 223 1.67 3.95 2.36
C PRO A 223 1.84 2.80 1.38
N PHE A 224 0.97 2.70 0.36
CA PHE A 224 1.28 1.88 -0.80
C PHE A 224 1.97 2.71 -1.89
N SER A 225 2.63 2.03 -2.85
CA SER A 225 3.45 2.66 -3.91
C SER A 225 4.44 3.71 -3.40
N PRO A 226 5.14 3.52 -2.27
CA PRO A 226 6.02 4.54 -1.68
C PRO A 226 7.23 4.88 -2.56
N LEU A 227 7.53 4.05 -3.56
CA LEU A 227 8.56 4.26 -4.58
C LEU A 227 8.00 4.82 -5.90
N GLY A 228 6.76 5.34 -5.91
CA GLY A 228 6.14 5.86 -7.13
C GLY A 228 6.10 4.83 -8.26
N ARG A 229 5.73 3.59 -7.95
CA ARG A 229 5.70 2.47 -8.92
C ARG A 229 7.07 2.20 -9.57
N GLY A 230 8.15 2.43 -8.81
CA GLY A 230 9.54 2.26 -9.25
C GLY A 230 10.20 3.52 -9.82
N PHE A 231 9.45 4.61 -10.03
CA PHE A 231 10.00 5.86 -10.56
C PHE A 231 11.09 6.47 -9.66
N LEU A 232 10.84 6.53 -8.34
CA LEU A 232 11.75 7.13 -7.37
C LEU A 232 13.04 6.32 -7.13
N THR A 233 13.15 5.12 -7.69
CA THR A 233 14.40 4.35 -7.68
C THR A 233 15.46 4.93 -8.65
N GLY A 234 15.01 5.78 -9.59
CA GLY A 234 15.85 6.31 -10.65
C GLY A 234 16.20 5.32 -11.78
N ALA A 235 15.57 4.13 -11.78
CA ALA A 235 15.75 3.12 -12.83
C ALA A 235 14.84 3.36 -14.05
N VAL A 236 13.72 4.07 -13.86
CA VAL A 236 12.76 4.39 -14.94
C VAL A 236 13.16 5.73 -15.55
N THR A 237 13.82 5.70 -16.70
CA THR A 237 14.33 6.90 -17.40
C THR A 237 13.66 7.13 -18.77
N ALA A 238 12.91 6.15 -19.27
CA ALA A 238 12.19 6.22 -20.54
C ALA A 238 10.81 5.57 -20.40
N ALA A 239 9.87 5.98 -21.22
CA ALA A 239 8.51 5.43 -21.28
C ALA A 239 8.45 4.13 -22.12
N ASP A 240 9.43 3.25 -21.93
CA ASP A 240 9.52 1.96 -22.64
C ASP A 240 9.06 0.84 -21.69
N PHE A 241 7.76 0.61 -21.69
CA PHE A 241 7.11 -0.41 -20.87
C PHE A 241 6.52 -1.51 -21.77
N ASP A 242 6.59 -2.75 -21.29
CA ASP A 242 5.86 -3.85 -21.91
C ASP A 242 4.36 -3.53 -22.01
N SER A 243 3.70 -4.02 -23.05
CA SER A 243 2.28 -3.76 -23.31
C SER A 243 1.34 -4.26 -22.18
N SER A 244 1.80 -5.21 -21.37
CA SER A 244 1.10 -5.71 -20.19
C SER A 244 1.38 -4.92 -18.91
N ASP A 245 2.31 -3.95 -18.94
CA ASP A 245 2.66 -3.12 -17.78
C ASP A 245 1.75 -1.88 -17.73
N PHE A 246 0.89 -1.81 -16.71
CA PHE A 246 -0.06 -0.71 -16.56
C PHE A 246 0.59 0.69 -16.46
N ARG A 247 1.90 0.78 -16.17
CA ARG A 247 2.64 2.06 -16.17
C ARG A 247 2.69 2.69 -17.54
N GLY A 248 2.66 1.88 -18.61
CA GLY A 248 2.66 2.37 -19.99
C GLY A 248 1.45 3.23 -20.36
N SER A 249 0.30 3.03 -19.72
CA SER A 249 -0.91 3.84 -19.91
C SER A 249 -1.06 4.98 -18.89
N ASN A 250 -0.23 5.03 -17.86
CA ASN A 250 -0.37 6.00 -16.78
C ASN A 250 0.17 7.38 -17.21
N PRO A 251 -0.61 8.48 -17.02
CA PRO A 251 -0.23 9.83 -17.47
C PRO A 251 1.11 10.34 -16.95
N ARG A 252 1.52 9.95 -15.74
CA ARG A 252 2.81 10.36 -15.13
C ARG A 252 4.03 9.78 -15.82
N PHE A 253 3.85 8.67 -16.54
CA PHE A 253 4.93 7.98 -17.25
C PHE A 253 4.94 8.30 -18.75
N GLN A 254 4.02 9.15 -19.26
CA GLN A 254 4.08 9.64 -20.62
C GLN A 254 5.31 10.54 -20.82
N GLU A 255 5.88 10.56 -22.02
CA GLU A 255 7.21 11.09 -22.32
C GLU A 255 7.47 12.49 -21.73
N GLU A 256 6.56 13.45 -21.95
CA GLU A 256 6.74 14.81 -21.44
C GLU A 256 6.62 14.91 -19.91
N ALA A 257 5.62 14.23 -19.35
CA ALA A 257 5.43 14.20 -17.89
C ALA A 257 6.60 13.48 -17.20
N LEU A 258 7.04 12.35 -17.75
CA LEU A 258 8.18 11.60 -17.24
C LEU A 258 9.44 12.47 -17.20
N LYS A 259 9.74 13.19 -18.30
CA LYS A 259 10.89 14.09 -18.39
C LYS A 259 10.84 15.23 -17.35
N ALA A 260 9.67 15.81 -17.15
CA ALA A 260 9.48 16.84 -16.12
C ALA A 260 9.67 16.28 -14.71
N ASN A 261 9.16 15.08 -14.46
CA ASN A 261 9.22 14.40 -13.17
C ASN A 261 10.63 13.92 -12.80
N LEU A 262 11.53 13.68 -13.75
CA LEU A 262 12.91 13.26 -13.47
C LEU A 262 13.67 14.22 -12.55
N LYS A 263 13.29 15.50 -12.50
CA LYS A 263 13.85 16.49 -11.56
C LYS A 263 13.66 16.06 -10.09
N ILE A 264 12.56 15.38 -9.79
CA ILE A 264 12.34 14.83 -8.44
C ILE A 264 13.39 13.76 -8.14
N VAL A 265 13.65 12.89 -9.11
CA VAL A 265 14.64 11.80 -8.98
C VAL A 265 16.05 12.36 -8.81
N ASP A 266 16.39 13.47 -9.47
CA ASP A 266 17.70 14.08 -9.36
C ASP A 266 17.97 14.58 -7.93
N VAL A 267 16.97 15.19 -7.27
CA VAL A 267 17.06 15.58 -5.86
C VAL A 267 17.23 14.35 -4.97
N VAL A 268 16.41 13.32 -5.18
CA VAL A 268 16.51 12.07 -4.41
C VAL A 268 17.90 11.43 -4.55
N LYS A 269 18.48 11.43 -5.76
CA LYS A 269 19.84 10.92 -6.02
C LYS A 269 20.92 11.75 -5.29
N ALA A 270 20.76 13.07 -5.26
CA ALA A 270 21.71 13.97 -4.56
C ALA A 270 21.70 13.69 -3.06
N VAL A 271 20.51 13.54 -2.44
CA VAL A 271 20.39 13.16 -1.03
C VAL A 271 20.97 11.76 -0.80
N ALA A 272 20.67 10.81 -1.66
CA ALA A 272 21.16 9.42 -1.55
C ALA A 272 22.70 9.35 -1.54
N ALA A 273 23.35 10.14 -2.41
CA ALA A 273 24.82 10.21 -2.47
C ALA A 273 25.43 10.71 -1.15
N ARG A 274 24.79 11.68 -0.47
CA ARG A 274 25.26 12.20 0.83
C ARG A 274 25.23 11.15 1.94
N HIS A 275 24.25 10.23 1.88
CA HIS A 275 24.05 9.18 2.88
C HIS A 275 24.68 7.84 2.51
N GLY A 276 25.34 7.70 1.36
CA GLY A 276 25.82 6.41 0.86
C GLY A 276 24.69 5.40 0.68
N ALA A 277 23.47 5.89 0.45
CA ALA A 277 22.25 5.11 0.30
C ALA A 277 21.80 5.08 -1.17
N THR A 278 20.81 4.25 -1.48
CA THR A 278 20.17 4.27 -2.80
C THR A 278 19.00 5.26 -2.84
N PRO A 279 18.60 5.73 -4.03
CA PRO A 279 17.41 6.57 -4.17
C PRO A 279 16.14 5.93 -3.59
N ALA A 280 15.97 4.61 -3.76
CA ALA A 280 14.86 3.87 -3.17
C ALA A 280 14.86 3.96 -1.63
N GLN A 281 16.03 3.80 -1.02
CA GLN A 281 16.18 3.91 0.43
C GLN A 281 15.85 5.31 0.94
N VAL A 282 16.28 6.36 0.25
CA VAL A 282 15.97 7.75 0.60
C VAL A 282 14.47 8.03 0.47
N ALA A 283 13.82 7.59 -0.61
CA ALA A 283 12.39 7.76 -0.79
C ALA A 283 11.56 7.07 0.30
N LEU A 284 11.96 5.87 0.70
CA LEU A 284 11.34 5.14 1.82
C LEU A 284 11.64 5.79 3.17
N ALA A 285 12.88 6.27 3.39
CA ALA A 285 13.26 6.96 4.62
C ALA A 285 12.47 8.28 4.79
N TRP A 286 12.23 9.01 3.69
CA TRP A 286 11.36 10.18 3.70
C TRP A 286 9.92 9.80 4.10
N THR A 287 9.39 8.71 3.55
CA THR A 287 8.05 8.21 3.92
C THR A 287 8.00 7.84 5.40
N LEU A 288 9.03 7.18 5.91
CA LEU A 288 9.17 6.83 7.33
C LEU A 288 9.28 8.05 8.25
N ALA A 289 9.86 9.15 7.77
CA ALA A 289 10.02 10.40 8.53
C ALA A 289 8.69 11.15 8.76
N GLN A 290 7.60 10.74 8.07
CA GLN A 290 6.27 11.35 8.28
C GLN A 290 5.63 10.97 9.63
N GLY A 291 6.20 10.03 10.37
CA GLY A 291 5.78 9.70 11.74
C GLY A 291 6.01 8.23 12.10
N ASP A 292 6.04 7.94 13.41
CA ASP A 292 6.24 6.57 13.89
C ASP A 292 5.05 5.64 13.61
N HIS A 293 3.88 6.20 13.30
CA HIS A 293 2.68 5.50 12.89
C HIS A 293 2.65 5.14 11.38
N VAL A 294 3.67 5.53 10.60
CA VAL A 294 3.70 5.31 9.14
C VAL A 294 4.47 4.03 8.81
N LEU A 295 3.84 3.07 8.16
CA LEU A 295 4.34 1.73 7.82
C LEU A 295 4.31 1.50 6.30
N PRO A 296 5.31 1.94 5.52
CA PRO A 296 5.32 1.77 4.06
C PRO A 296 5.42 0.30 3.66
N ILE A 297 4.70 -0.07 2.58
CA ILE A 297 4.64 -1.43 2.04
C ILE A 297 5.14 -1.49 0.59
N PRO A 298 6.42 -1.21 0.32
CA PRO A 298 6.96 -1.37 -1.02
C PRO A 298 6.83 -2.83 -1.49
N GLY A 299 6.34 -3.03 -2.73
CA GLY A 299 6.26 -4.34 -3.36
C GLY A 299 7.52 -4.69 -4.12
N THR A 300 7.94 -5.97 -4.08
CA THR A 300 9.01 -6.51 -4.91
C THR A 300 8.87 -8.02 -5.12
N LYS A 301 9.45 -8.52 -6.23
CA LYS A 301 9.63 -9.96 -6.52
C LYS A 301 11.10 -10.40 -6.42
N LYS A 302 12.02 -9.49 -6.04
CA LYS A 302 13.47 -9.75 -6.11
C LYS A 302 14.11 -9.52 -4.74
N SER A 303 14.89 -10.52 -4.26
CA SER A 303 15.66 -10.48 -3.01
C SER A 303 16.52 -9.20 -2.89
N LYS A 304 17.23 -8.82 -3.98
CA LYS A 304 18.03 -7.59 -4.01
C LYS A 304 17.22 -6.36 -3.56
N TYR A 305 16.01 -6.19 -4.10
CA TYR A 305 15.18 -5.02 -3.78
C TYR A 305 14.49 -5.16 -2.42
N LEU A 306 14.21 -6.37 -1.97
CA LEU A 306 13.72 -6.60 -0.61
C LEU A 306 14.76 -6.12 0.42
N ASN A 307 16.02 -6.52 0.25
CA ASN A 307 17.12 -6.11 1.12
C ASN A 307 17.36 -4.59 1.06
N GLU A 308 17.31 -4.02 -0.14
CA GLU A 308 17.42 -2.57 -0.35
C GLU A 308 16.31 -1.81 0.39
N ASN A 309 15.06 -2.24 0.23
CA ASN A 309 13.90 -1.63 0.90
C ASN A 309 13.98 -1.76 2.43
N ALA A 310 14.34 -2.93 2.94
CA ALA A 310 14.53 -3.16 4.37
C ALA A 310 15.63 -2.26 4.96
N GLY A 311 16.68 -2.00 4.20
CA GLY A 311 17.78 -1.11 4.57
C GLY A 311 17.37 0.37 4.72
N ALA A 312 16.24 0.78 4.13
CA ALA A 312 15.75 2.16 4.26
C ALA A 312 15.51 2.58 5.71
N ALA A 313 15.12 1.64 6.57
CA ALA A 313 14.92 1.89 7.99
C ALA A 313 16.19 2.32 8.76
N ALA A 314 17.37 2.17 8.15
CA ALA A 314 18.64 2.60 8.74
C ALA A 314 19.13 3.95 8.22
N VAL A 315 18.45 4.56 7.24
CA VAL A 315 18.81 5.87 6.69
C VAL A 315 18.24 6.95 7.59
N ASP A 316 19.11 7.73 8.21
CA ASP A 316 18.74 8.88 9.07
C ASP A 316 18.84 10.17 8.26
N LEU A 317 17.71 10.65 7.72
CA LEU A 317 17.64 11.92 7.00
C LEU A 317 17.74 13.09 8.00
N THR A 318 18.58 14.08 7.68
CA THR A 318 18.66 15.32 8.46
C THR A 318 17.45 16.21 8.17
N LEU A 319 17.21 17.21 9.02
CA LEU A 319 16.16 18.20 8.77
C LEU A 319 16.39 18.94 7.44
N ALA A 320 17.65 19.21 7.08
CA ALA A 320 17.98 19.84 5.80
C ALA A 320 17.62 18.92 4.60
N ASP A 321 17.89 17.61 4.71
CA ASP A 321 17.50 16.64 3.67
C ASP A 321 15.98 16.56 3.53
N LEU A 322 15.25 16.54 4.65
CA LEU A 322 13.79 16.53 4.64
C LEU A 322 13.23 17.79 3.98
N THR A 323 13.76 18.97 4.32
CA THR A 323 13.36 20.23 3.68
C THR A 323 13.61 20.20 2.17
N GLU A 324 14.79 19.73 1.74
CA GLU A 324 15.13 19.63 0.30
C GLU A 324 14.20 18.65 -0.44
N LEU A 325 13.86 17.51 0.20
CA LEU A 325 12.93 16.52 -0.34
C LEU A 325 11.47 17.01 -0.33
N ASP A 326 11.09 17.85 0.63
CA ASP A 326 9.76 18.45 0.69
C ASP A 326 9.57 19.56 -0.36
N ASP A 327 10.64 20.23 -0.75
CA ASP A 327 10.65 21.30 -1.75
C ASP A 327 10.67 20.76 -3.21
N VAL A 328 10.71 19.44 -3.44
CA VAL A 328 10.64 18.93 -4.82
C VAL A 328 9.32 19.34 -5.50
N PRO A 329 9.35 19.60 -6.81
CA PRO A 329 8.16 20.04 -7.53
C PRO A 329 7.05 18.98 -7.47
N ALA A 330 5.79 19.43 -7.54
CA ALA A 330 4.66 18.53 -7.70
C ALA A 330 4.80 17.71 -8.98
N ALA A 331 4.36 16.44 -8.94
CA ALA A 331 4.40 15.58 -10.10
C ALA A 331 3.48 16.09 -11.22
N VAL A 332 3.97 16.03 -12.45
CA VAL A 332 3.18 16.33 -13.66
C VAL A 332 2.42 15.07 -14.09
N GLY A 333 1.16 15.23 -14.46
CA GLY A 333 0.25 14.14 -14.83
C GLY A 333 -0.63 13.66 -13.67
N SER A 334 -1.83 13.18 -14.01
CA SER A 334 -2.75 12.59 -13.03
C SER A 334 -2.20 11.26 -12.50
N ARG A 335 -2.68 10.85 -11.33
CA ARG A 335 -2.28 9.61 -10.66
C ARG A 335 -2.78 8.35 -11.37
N TYR A 336 -3.97 8.49 -11.99
CA TYR A 336 -4.67 7.47 -12.80
C TYR A 336 -5.22 8.07 -14.06
#